data_a555c275937eea7c355c19b3a15b84ef
#
_entry.id   a555c275937eea7c355c19b3a15b84ef
#
_cell.length_a   1.000
_cell.length_b   1.000
_cell.length_c   1.000
_cell.angle_alpha   90.00
_cell.angle_beta   90.00
_cell.angle_gamma   90.00
#
_symmetry.space_group_name_H-M   'P 1'
#
loop_
_entity.id
_entity.type
_entity.pdbx_description
1 polymer ?
#
loop_
_entity_poly.entity_id
_entity_poly.type
_entity_poly.pdbx_seq_one_letter_code
_entity_poly.pdbx_strand_id
1 'polypeptide(L)'
;MLHPEESPPGRRAKIFAGREWHLLEVEETLESVFRLSVLSSGSSGNATYLETGKRGVLVDAGLSCKRLKGLLSRVGRGLDDVSAVFLTHGHADHTSGVRSLLRERHIPVYAASGVAEEVKGAEPVPAGEILDFGALAATFFAVPHDTPTYGLRISDGRKSAALATDLGEISMEIVEHMRGVEALVLEANHDPEWLRRGPYSADLKRRVASRNGHLSNEQAAEAALALAPHGLKDLVLAHLSETNNSPMRATGTARRVLKAAGYDGIRVRAAIARHPTPWIEVGQPIETHPHVYRYEGEGAERSRLFDLG
;
A
#
# COMPACT_ATOMS: atom_id res chain seq x y z
N MET A 1 -10.34 -54.11 1.12
CA MET A 1 -11.23 -53.16 1.81
C MET A 1 -10.38 -51.93 2.14
N LEU A 2 -10.55 -50.90 1.34
CA LEU A 2 -9.88 -49.59 1.57
C LEU A 2 -10.87 -48.72 2.34
N HIS A 3 -10.49 -48.28 3.52
CA HIS A 3 -11.26 -47.30 4.29
C HIS A 3 -11.16 -45.93 3.60
N PRO A 4 -12.27 -45.19 3.46
CA PRO A 4 -12.19 -43.81 3.01
C PRO A 4 -11.60 -42.94 4.13
N GLU A 5 -10.57 -42.16 3.80
CA GLU A 5 -10.06 -41.08 4.67
C GLU A 5 -11.13 -40.01 4.84
N GLU A 6 -11.52 -39.76 6.08
CA GLU A 6 -12.41 -38.66 6.45
C GLU A 6 -11.68 -37.31 6.21
N SER A 7 -12.26 -36.49 5.36
CA SER A 7 -11.82 -35.09 5.15
C SER A 7 -12.04 -34.30 6.45
N PRO A 8 -11.12 -33.37 6.81
CA PRO A 8 -11.29 -32.54 8.01
C PRO A 8 -12.50 -31.62 7.88
N PRO A 9 -13.18 -31.30 9.01
CA PRO A 9 -14.40 -30.52 8.98
C PRO A 9 -14.14 -29.06 8.58
N GLY A 10 -14.81 -28.60 7.53
CA GLY A 10 -14.78 -27.22 7.06
C GLY A 10 -15.24 -26.24 8.16
N ARG A 11 -14.60 -25.07 8.21
CA ARG A 11 -14.98 -24.00 9.12
C ARG A 11 -16.33 -23.41 8.72
N ARG A 12 -17.24 -23.28 9.71
CA ARG A 12 -18.56 -22.67 9.52
C ARG A 12 -18.51 -21.21 9.92
N ALA A 13 -18.85 -20.31 9.00
CA ALA A 13 -19.03 -18.89 9.28
C ALA A 13 -20.51 -18.61 9.50
N LYS A 14 -20.82 -17.75 10.49
CA LYS A 14 -22.19 -17.24 10.71
C LYS A 14 -22.28 -15.85 10.10
N ILE A 15 -23.24 -15.63 9.24
CA ILE A 15 -23.59 -14.30 8.74
C ILE A 15 -24.99 -13.93 9.21
N PHE A 16 -25.20 -12.64 9.51
CA PHE A 16 -26.49 -12.08 9.86
C PHE A 16 -27.10 -11.46 8.59
N ALA A 17 -28.17 -12.06 8.08
CA ALA A 17 -28.87 -11.55 6.92
C ALA A 17 -30.37 -11.44 7.23
N GLY A 18 -30.93 -10.25 7.10
CA GLY A 18 -32.33 -9.98 7.47
C GLY A 18 -32.55 -10.03 8.98
N ARG A 19 -33.30 -10.99 9.50
CA ARG A 19 -33.56 -11.18 10.94
C ARG A 19 -33.05 -12.52 11.47
N GLU A 20 -32.30 -13.26 10.67
CA GLU A 20 -31.88 -14.62 11.05
C GLU A 20 -30.38 -14.85 10.77
N TRP A 21 -29.78 -15.75 11.56
CA TRP A 21 -28.41 -16.21 11.39
C TRP A 21 -28.37 -17.39 10.40
N HIS A 22 -27.64 -17.23 9.30
CA HIS A 22 -27.40 -18.32 8.35
C HIS A 22 -26.01 -18.90 8.55
N LEU A 23 -25.94 -20.24 8.56
CA LEU A 23 -24.68 -20.98 8.52
C LEU A 23 -24.31 -21.18 7.05
N LEU A 24 -23.22 -20.55 6.61
CA LEU A 24 -22.58 -20.88 5.34
C LEU A 24 -21.50 -21.92 5.60
N GLU A 25 -21.54 -23.03 4.87
CA GLU A 25 -20.39 -23.90 4.75
C GLU A 25 -19.37 -23.20 3.87
N VAL A 26 -18.28 -22.76 4.48
CA VAL A 26 -17.13 -22.23 3.72
C VAL A 26 -16.37 -23.45 3.22
N GLU A 27 -16.51 -23.79 1.93
CA GLU A 27 -15.55 -24.70 1.31
C GLU A 27 -14.14 -24.16 1.59
N GLU A 28 -13.30 -24.99 2.20
CA GLU A 28 -11.86 -24.73 2.31
C GLU A 28 -11.27 -24.68 0.90
N THR A 29 -11.39 -23.53 0.25
CA THR A 29 -10.62 -23.27 -0.96
C THR A 29 -9.15 -23.17 -0.58
N LEU A 30 -8.29 -23.85 -1.31
CA LEU A 30 -6.84 -23.63 -1.42
C LEU A 30 -6.48 -22.25 -0.91
N GLU A 31 -5.59 -22.13 0.08
CA GLU A 31 -5.25 -20.89 0.77
C GLU A 31 -5.11 -19.77 -0.26
N SER A 32 -6.08 -18.88 -0.26
CA SER A 32 -6.10 -17.76 -1.19
C SER A 32 -4.96 -16.81 -0.79
N VAL A 33 -3.94 -16.74 -1.63
CA VAL A 33 -2.76 -15.92 -1.37
C VAL A 33 -3.16 -14.45 -1.48
N PHE A 34 -3.02 -13.71 -0.37
CA PHE A 34 -3.14 -12.25 -0.40
C PHE A 34 -1.86 -11.67 -1.01
N ARG A 35 -2.01 -10.95 -2.12
CA ARG A 35 -0.88 -10.38 -2.85
C ARG A 35 -1.19 -9.04 -3.49
N LEU A 36 -0.15 -8.27 -3.78
CA LEU A 36 -0.25 -6.98 -4.45
C LEU A 36 0.77 -6.82 -5.58
N SER A 37 0.44 -5.94 -6.52
CA SER A 37 1.36 -5.42 -7.53
C SER A 37 1.10 -3.93 -7.74
N VAL A 38 2.12 -3.10 -7.60
CA VAL A 38 2.05 -1.69 -8.02
C VAL A 38 2.16 -1.66 -9.53
N LEU A 39 1.05 -1.41 -10.21
CA LEU A 39 0.97 -1.44 -11.68
C LEU A 39 1.69 -0.25 -12.33
N SER A 40 1.61 0.90 -11.68
CA SER A 40 2.29 2.14 -12.09
C SER A 40 2.38 3.08 -10.90
N SER A 41 3.47 3.83 -10.80
CA SER A 41 3.64 4.83 -9.76
C SER A 41 4.43 6.04 -10.25
N GLY A 42 3.97 7.24 -9.88
CA GLY A 42 4.54 8.56 -10.22
C GLY A 42 3.54 9.49 -10.88
N SER A 43 3.92 10.74 -11.10
CA SER A 43 3.06 11.83 -11.62
C SER A 43 2.42 11.57 -13.00
N SER A 44 2.79 10.49 -13.68
CA SER A 44 2.19 10.07 -14.96
C SER A 44 1.02 9.10 -14.81
N GLY A 45 0.68 8.72 -13.58
CA GLY A 45 -0.46 7.90 -13.20
C GLY A 45 -0.12 6.76 -12.25
N ASN A 46 -0.92 6.66 -11.19
CA ASN A 46 -0.80 5.72 -10.11
C ASN A 46 -1.91 4.67 -10.17
N ALA A 47 -1.57 3.43 -9.93
CA ALA A 47 -2.50 2.32 -9.76
C ALA A 47 -1.80 1.15 -9.07
N THR A 48 -2.40 0.63 -8.01
CA THR A 48 -1.94 -0.58 -7.32
C THR A 48 -3.08 -1.60 -7.31
N TYR A 49 -2.78 -2.85 -7.66
CA TYR A 49 -3.76 -3.93 -7.62
C TYR A 49 -3.44 -4.88 -6.47
N LEU A 50 -4.46 -5.17 -5.66
CA LEU A 50 -4.40 -6.11 -4.54
C LEU A 50 -5.49 -7.16 -4.72
N GLU A 51 -5.18 -8.41 -4.41
CA GLU A 51 -6.14 -9.49 -4.50
C GLU A 51 -5.95 -10.57 -3.43
N THR A 52 -7.04 -11.27 -3.14
CA THR A 52 -7.03 -12.57 -2.51
C THR A 52 -7.97 -13.49 -3.29
N GLY A 53 -7.51 -14.71 -3.65
CA GLY A 53 -8.25 -15.58 -4.57
C GLY A 53 -8.29 -15.03 -6.01
N LYS A 54 -9.49 -14.95 -6.60
CA LYS A 54 -9.69 -14.59 -8.02
C LYS A 54 -10.11 -13.13 -8.24
N ARG A 55 -10.44 -12.38 -7.19
CA ARG A 55 -10.94 -11.01 -7.29
C ARG A 55 -10.12 -10.09 -6.41
N GLY A 56 -9.93 -8.88 -6.88
CA GLY A 56 -9.15 -7.89 -6.19
C GLY A 56 -9.70 -6.49 -6.34
N VAL A 57 -8.96 -5.54 -5.80
CA VAL A 57 -9.28 -4.12 -5.81
C VAL A 57 -8.14 -3.33 -6.43
N LEU A 58 -8.46 -2.23 -7.06
CA LEU A 58 -7.48 -1.20 -7.43
C LEU A 58 -7.44 -0.12 -6.33
N VAL A 59 -6.25 0.29 -5.97
CA VAL A 59 -6.02 1.56 -5.26
C VAL A 59 -5.48 2.54 -6.29
N ASP A 60 -6.23 3.59 -6.50
CA ASP A 60 -6.12 4.58 -7.57
C ASP A 60 -6.30 4.05 -9.00
N ALA A 61 -6.70 4.94 -9.86
CA ALA A 61 -6.94 4.71 -11.28
C ALA A 61 -6.46 5.91 -12.11
N GLY A 62 -5.22 6.34 -11.89
CA GLY A 62 -4.62 7.51 -12.53
C GLY A 62 -4.23 7.34 -13.99
N LEU A 63 -4.67 6.25 -14.63
CA LEU A 63 -4.33 5.90 -16.00
C LEU A 63 -5.59 5.67 -16.84
N SER A 64 -5.49 5.90 -18.16
CA SER A 64 -6.61 5.56 -19.04
C SER A 64 -6.97 4.07 -18.95
N CYS A 65 -8.24 3.73 -19.14
CA CYS A 65 -8.72 2.35 -19.09
C CYS A 65 -7.92 1.41 -20.02
N LYS A 66 -7.52 1.87 -21.21
CA LYS A 66 -6.64 1.11 -22.13
C LYS A 66 -5.30 0.77 -21.48
N ARG A 67 -4.68 1.72 -20.78
CA ARG A 67 -3.40 1.50 -20.08
C ARG A 67 -3.57 0.57 -18.90
N LEU A 68 -4.61 0.77 -18.08
CA LEU A 68 -4.92 -0.13 -16.96
C LEU A 68 -5.11 -1.58 -17.41
N LYS A 69 -5.89 -1.81 -18.50
CA LYS A 69 -6.05 -3.14 -19.13
C LYS A 69 -4.69 -3.75 -19.49
N GLY A 70 -3.81 -2.96 -20.14
CA GLY A 70 -2.48 -3.43 -20.54
C GLY A 70 -1.57 -3.75 -19.35
N LEU A 71 -1.65 -2.99 -18.25
CA LEU A 71 -0.85 -3.25 -17.05
C LEU A 71 -1.39 -4.45 -16.26
N LEU A 72 -2.70 -4.57 -16.10
CA LEU A 72 -3.32 -5.74 -15.50
C LEU A 72 -2.98 -7.02 -16.26
N SER A 73 -3.01 -6.99 -17.60
CA SER A 73 -2.64 -8.17 -18.41
C SER A 73 -1.20 -8.63 -18.20
N ARG A 74 -0.27 -7.74 -17.88
CA ARG A 74 1.13 -8.07 -17.58
C ARG A 74 1.31 -8.82 -16.25
N VAL A 75 0.32 -8.71 -15.36
CA VAL A 75 0.28 -9.49 -14.10
C VAL A 75 -0.75 -10.63 -14.18
N GLY A 76 -1.20 -10.98 -15.40
CA GLY A 76 -2.13 -12.08 -15.64
C GLY A 76 -3.56 -11.80 -15.17
N ARG A 77 -3.98 -10.53 -15.19
CA ARG A 77 -5.31 -10.07 -14.76
C ARG A 77 -5.98 -9.21 -15.83
N GLY A 78 -7.31 -9.07 -15.71
CA GLY A 78 -8.15 -8.19 -16.53
C GLY A 78 -9.00 -7.28 -15.68
N LEU A 79 -9.78 -6.40 -16.32
CA LEU A 79 -10.76 -5.58 -15.59
C LEU A 79 -11.89 -6.40 -14.98
N ASP A 80 -12.14 -7.61 -15.47
CA ASP A 80 -13.15 -8.52 -14.92
C ASP A 80 -12.72 -9.08 -13.55
N ASP A 81 -11.43 -9.02 -13.23
CA ASP A 81 -10.88 -9.39 -11.92
C ASP A 81 -10.95 -8.24 -10.91
N VAL A 82 -11.32 -7.02 -11.34
CA VAL A 82 -11.41 -5.83 -10.48
C VAL A 82 -12.83 -5.70 -9.93
N SER A 83 -12.98 -5.86 -8.62
CA SER A 83 -14.26 -5.75 -7.90
C SER A 83 -14.59 -4.31 -7.49
N ALA A 84 -13.58 -3.49 -7.21
CA ALA A 84 -13.74 -2.11 -6.78
C ALA A 84 -12.47 -1.28 -7.04
N VAL A 85 -12.64 0.04 -7.00
CA VAL A 85 -11.54 1.01 -6.99
C VAL A 85 -11.64 1.83 -5.70
N PHE A 86 -10.53 1.97 -4.99
CA PHE A 86 -10.37 2.88 -3.86
C PHE A 86 -9.51 4.06 -4.27
N LEU A 87 -9.96 5.28 -3.99
CA LEU A 87 -9.22 6.48 -4.34
C LEU A 87 -8.59 7.10 -3.09
N THR A 88 -7.30 7.41 -3.20
CA THR A 88 -6.54 8.08 -2.13
C THR A 88 -6.87 9.58 -2.07
N HIS A 89 -6.96 10.26 -3.22
CA HIS A 89 -7.27 11.69 -3.34
C HIS A 89 -7.71 12.06 -4.76
N GLY A 90 -8.05 13.37 -4.96
CA GLY A 90 -8.68 13.88 -6.17
C GLY A 90 -7.76 14.20 -7.35
N HIS A 91 -6.43 14.19 -7.23
CA HIS A 91 -5.51 14.56 -8.31
C HIS A 91 -5.65 13.68 -9.54
N ALA A 92 -5.38 14.26 -10.71
CA ALA A 92 -5.64 13.61 -12.01
C ALA A 92 -4.80 12.34 -12.23
N ASP A 93 -3.59 12.29 -11.70
CA ASP A 93 -2.71 11.11 -11.77
C ASP A 93 -3.14 9.97 -10.83
N HIS A 94 -4.22 10.16 -10.05
CA HIS A 94 -4.91 9.13 -9.27
C HIS A 94 -6.32 8.82 -9.77
N THR A 95 -6.96 9.73 -10.52
CA THR A 95 -8.38 9.65 -10.86
C THR A 95 -8.72 9.64 -12.34
N SER A 96 -7.77 9.94 -13.25
CA SER A 96 -8.06 10.15 -14.69
C SER A 96 -8.74 8.97 -15.40
N GLY A 97 -8.61 7.76 -14.92
CA GLY A 97 -9.27 6.54 -15.43
C GLY A 97 -10.67 6.27 -14.90
N VAL A 98 -11.03 6.87 -13.77
CA VAL A 98 -12.27 6.59 -13.01
C VAL A 98 -13.51 6.66 -13.91
N ARG A 99 -13.68 7.77 -14.64
CA ARG A 99 -14.83 7.97 -15.50
C ARG A 99 -14.99 6.87 -16.57
N SER A 100 -13.87 6.35 -17.07
CA SER A 100 -13.89 5.28 -18.08
C SER A 100 -14.23 3.93 -17.44
N LEU A 101 -13.73 3.65 -16.25
CA LEU A 101 -14.04 2.42 -15.51
C LEU A 101 -15.52 2.35 -15.11
N LEU A 102 -16.07 3.44 -14.58
CA LEU A 102 -17.50 3.55 -14.27
C LEU A 102 -18.38 3.30 -15.50
N ARG A 103 -18.02 3.89 -16.65
CA ARG A 103 -18.80 3.78 -17.88
C ARG A 103 -18.70 2.42 -18.57
N GLU A 104 -17.49 1.84 -18.63
CA GLU A 104 -17.23 0.62 -19.41
C GLU A 104 -17.59 -0.65 -18.64
N ARG A 105 -17.46 -0.65 -17.32
CA ARG A 105 -17.55 -1.87 -16.50
C ARG A 105 -18.40 -1.74 -15.26
N HIS A 106 -18.91 -0.56 -14.94
CA HIS A 106 -19.72 -0.30 -13.74
C HIS A 106 -18.99 -0.74 -12.45
N ILE A 107 -17.64 -0.69 -12.46
CA ILE A 107 -16.84 -1.02 -11.28
C ILE A 107 -17.10 0.06 -10.24
N PRO A 108 -17.56 -0.28 -9.03
CA PRO A 108 -17.80 0.70 -7.98
C PRO A 108 -16.50 1.38 -7.57
N VAL A 109 -16.60 2.67 -7.28
CA VAL A 109 -15.46 3.51 -6.86
C VAL A 109 -15.78 4.05 -5.47
N TYR A 110 -14.88 3.86 -4.54
CA TYR A 110 -15.01 4.29 -3.15
C TYR A 110 -13.89 5.24 -2.80
N ALA A 111 -14.20 6.24 -1.98
CA ALA A 111 -13.22 7.19 -1.47
C ALA A 111 -13.63 7.68 -0.10
N ALA A 112 -12.67 8.18 0.69
CA ALA A 112 -13.03 8.91 1.91
C ALA A 112 -13.93 10.11 1.57
N SER A 113 -14.84 10.47 2.48
CA SER A 113 -15.93 11.44 2.20
C SER A 113 -15.44 12.73 1.55
N GLY A 114 -14.34 13.32 2.02
CA GLY A 114 -13.78 14.56 1.43
C GLY A 114 -13.28 14.40 0.00
N VAL A 115 -12.84 13.20 -0.40
CA VAL A 115 -12.40 12.89 -1.77
C VAL A 115 -13.59 12.57 -2.66
N ALA A 116 -14.60 11.87 -2.13
CA ALA A 116 -15.80 11.50 -2.88
C ALA A 116 -16.60 12.72 -3.35
N GLU A 117 -16.55 13.83 -2.60
CA GLU A 117 -17.16 15.11 -2.99
C GLU A 117 -16.51 15.71 -4.24
N GLU A 118 -15.21 15.47 -4.46
CA GLU A 118 -14.45 16.00 -5.59
C GLU A 118 -14.52 15.09 -6.83
N VAL A 119 -14.74 13.78 -6.64
CA VAL A 119 -14.67 12.77 -7.72
C VAL A 119 -16.06 12.25 -8.06
N LYS A 120 -16.63 12.75 -9.17
CA LYS A 120 -17.97 12.36 -9.61
C LYS A 120 -18.11 10.85 -9.81
N GLY A 121 -19.03 10.26 -9.05
CA GLY A 121 -19.36 8.83 -9.11
C GLY A 121 -18.57 7.97 -8.12
N ALA A 122 -17.77 8.58 -7.27
CA ALA A 122 -17.21 7.89 -6.10
C ALA A 122 -18.26 7.85 -4.97
N GLU A 123 -18.35 6.71 -4.31
CA GLU A 123 -19.19 6.50 -3.14
C GLU A 123 -18.39 6.87 -1.87
N PRO A 124 -18.96 7.69 -0.96
CA PRO A 124 -18.25 8.13 0.23
C PRO A 124 -18.15 7.02 1.28
N VAL A 125 -16.96 6.89 1.86
CA VAL A 125 -16.69 6.02 3.01
C VAL A 125 -16.14 6.92 4.14
N PRO A 126 -16.71 6.91 5.34
CA PRO A 126 -16.14 7.64 6.46
C PRO A 126 -14.72 7.11 6.78
N ALA A 127 -13.78 8.03 6.98
CA ALA A 127 -12.42 7.66 7.38
C ALA A 127 -12.45 6.94 8.74
N GLY A 128 -11.64 5.88 8.87
CA GLY A 128 -11.61 5.03 10.06
C GLY A 128 -12.64 3.90 10.07
N GLU A 129 -13.68 3.96 9.24
CA GLU A 129 -14.62 2.84 9.11
C GLU A 129 -14.05 1.71 8.24
N ILE A 130 -14.45 0.48 8.57
CA ILE A 130 -14.05 -0.72 7.83
C ILE A 130 -15.05 -0.96 6.71
N LEU A 131 -14.58 -0.90 5.48
CA LEU A 131 -15.32 -1.27 4.30
C LEU A 131 -15.05 -2.74 3.96
N ASP A 132 -16.05 -3.59 4.13
CA ASP A 132 -15.95 -5.04 3.90
C ASP A 132 -16.31 -5.40 2.45
N PHE A 133 -15.40 -6.09 1.77
CA PHE A 133 -15.57 -6.65 0.42
C PHE A 133 -15.58 -8.18 0.41
N GLY A 134 -15.95 -8.79 1.52
CA GLY A 134 -16.00 -10.22 1.69
C GLY A 134 -14.63 -10.84 1.95
N ALA A 135 -13.80 -11.00 0.93
CA ALA A 135 -12.46 -11.57 1.09
C ALA A 135 -11.38 -10.52 1.45
N LEU A 136 -11.68 -9.24 1.29
CA LEU A 136 -10.82 -8.10 1.64
C LEU A 136 -11.62 -7.08 2.43
N ALA A 137 -10.97 -6.45 3.40
CA ALA A 137 -11.48 -5.29 4.12
C ALA A 137 -10.51 -4.12 3.96
N ALA A 138 -11.03 -2.90 3.82
CA ALA A 138 -10.25 -1.68 3.65
C ALA A 138 -10.63 -0.62 4.69
N THR A 139 -9.65 0.16 5.15
CA THR A 139 -9.83 1.30 6.04
C THR A 139 -9.03 2.47 5.52
N PHE A 140 -9.66 3.64 5.40
CA PHE A 140 -8.99 4.89 5.03
C PHE A 140 -8.48 5.62 6.28
N PHE A 141 -7.27 6.16 6.22
CA PHE A 141 -6.70 7.03 7.26
C PHE A 141 -6.13 8.31 6.63
N ALA A 142 -6.36 9.46 7.26
CA ALA A 142 -5.94 10.75 6.72
C ALA A 142 -4.42 10.89 6.72
N VAL A 143 -3.88 11.52 5.67
CA VAL A 143 -2.46 11.88 5.55
C VAL A 143 -2.33 13.34 5.11
N PRO A 144 -1.27 14.08 5.52
CA PRO A 144 -1.12 15.50 5.19
C PRO A 144 -0.67 15.70 3.74
N HIS A 145 -1.49 16.41 2.96
CA HIS A 145 -1.19 16.81 1.59
C HIS A 145 -1.88 18.14 1.27
N ASP A 146 -1.73 18.66 0.04
CA ASP A 146 -2.34 19.92 -0.40
C ASP A 146 -3.84 19.82 -0.75
N THR A 147 -4.39 18.62 -0.78
CA THR A 147 -5.81 18.29 -0.92
C THR A 147 -6.19 17.20 0.09
N PRO A 148 -7.48 16.95 0.38
CA PRO A 148 -7.89 15.81 1.20
C PRO A 148 -7.30 14.50 0.65
N THR A 149 -6.39 13.90 1.40
CA THR A 149 -5.63 12.71 0.98
C THR A 149 -5.65 11.65 2.06
N TYR A 150 -5.74 10.38 1.64
CA TYR A 150 -5.87 9.26 2.55
C TYR A 150 -4.93 8.11 2.15
N GLY A 151 -4.29 7.54 3.15
CA GLY A 151 -3.72 6.21 3.03
C GLY A 151 -4.79 5.13 3.20
N LEU A 152 -4.47 3.91 2.83
CA LEU A 152 -5.33 2.74 2.98
C LEU A 152 -4.61 1.62 3.71
N ARG A 153 -5.33 0.97 4.63
CA ARG A 153 -4.98 -0.34 5.14
C ARG A 153 -5.94 -1.36 4.54
N ILE A 154 -5.41 -2.43 3.95
CA ILE A 154 -6.20 -3.50 3.32
C ILE A 154 -5.79 -4.83 3.95
N SER A 155 -6.79 -5.65 4.32
CA SER A 155 -6.57 -6.92 5.00
C SER A 155 -7.46 -8.01 4.41
N ASP A 156 -6.96 -9.27 4.42
CA ASP A 156 -7.75 -10.48 4.17
C ASP A 156 -8.23 -11.15 5.48
N GLY A 157 -8.15 -10.43 6.60
CA GLY A 157 -8.49 -10.93 7.93
C GLY A 157 -7.35 -11.71 8.63
N ARG A 158 -6.28 -12.06 7.92
CA ARG A 158 -5.09 -12.75 8.47
C ARG A 158 -3.84 -11.89 8.33
N LYS A 159 -3.70 -11.25 7.19
CA LYS A 159 -2.54 -10.43 6.79
C LYS A 159 -3.02 -9.07 6.35
N SER A 160 -2.14 -8.10 6.37
CA SER A 160 -2.49 -6.76 5.94
C SER A 160 -1.36 -6.05 5.18
N ALA A 161 -1.78 -5.18 4.28
CA ALA A 161 -0.92 -4.25 3.56
C ALA A 161 -1.39 -2.82 3.79
N ALA A 162 -0.48 -1.85 3.74
CA ALA A 162 -0.85 -0.44 3.72
C ALA A 162 -0.25 0.26 2.50
N LEU A 163 -0.94 1.32 2.06
CA LEU A 163 -0.52 2.19 0.98
C LEU A 163 -0.65 3.63 1.46
N ALA A 164 0.42 4.42 1.32
CA ALA A 164 0.42 5.85 1.61
C ALA A 164 1.35 6.57 0.62
N THR A 165 0.76 7.32 -0.28
CA THR A 165 1.44 8.18 -1.26
C THR A 165 0.86 9.57 -1.19
N ASP A 166 1.61 10.54 -1.68
CA ASP A 166 1.21 11.94 -1.65
C ASP A 166 0.99 12.44 -0.21
N LEU A 167 2.08 12.44 0.53
CA LEU A 167 2.13 12.96 1.90
C LEU A 167 3.51 13.55 2.19
N GLY A 168 3.55 14.66 2.91
CA GLY A 168 4.82 15.36 3.21
C GLY A 168 5.37 15.07 4.61
N GLU A 169 4.61 14.37 5.45
CA GLU A 169 4.99 14.05 6.83
C GLU A 169 4.36 12.73 7.27
N ILE A 170 5.08 11.99 8.12
CA ILE A 170 4.54 10.82 8.81
C ILE A 170 4.53 11.08 10.31
N SER A 171 3.32 11.26 10.86
CA SER A 171 3.09 11.35 12.30
C SER A 171 3.03 9.97 12.96
N MET A 172 3.15 9.93 14.28
CA MET A 172 2.94 8.69 15.05
C MET A 172 1.54 8.11 14.84
N GLU A 173 0.52 8.93 14.64
CA GLU A 173 -0.83 8.49 14.32
C GLU A 173 -0.87 7.72 12.99
N ILE A 174 -0.20 8.23 11.95
CA ILE A 174 -0.08 7.55 10.65
C ILE A 174 0.67 6.22 10.81
N VAL A 175 1.74 6.19 11.61
CA VAL A 175 2.47 4.94 11.92
C VAL A 175 1.56 3.91 12.58
N GLU A 176 0.69 4.34 13.54
CA GLU A 176 -0.25 3.43 14.21
C GLU A 176 -1.26 2.83 13.23
N HIS A 177 -1.79 3.59 12.26
CA HIS A 177 -2.65 3.03 11.21
C HIS A 177 -1.96 1.95 10.36
N MET A 178 -0.65 2.06 10.18
CA MET A 178 0.15 1.10 9.41
C MET A 178 0.80 0.02 10.28
N ARG A 179 0.65 0.08 11.62
CA ARG A 179 1.27 -0.90 12.52
C ARG A 179 0.80 -2.32 12.24
N GLY A 180 1.73 -3.26 12.18
CA GLY A 180 1.45 -4.68 12.00
C GLY A 180 1.11 -5.08 10.56
N VAL A 181 1.32 -4.20 9.57
CA VAL A 181 1.23 -4.60 8.16
C VAL A 181 2.49 -5.37 7.75
N GLU A 182 2.31 -6.39 6.94
CA GLU A 182 3.41 -7.18 6.40
C GLU A 182 3.97 -6.62 5.10
N ALA A 183 3.16 -5.86 4.35
CA ALA A 183 3.59 -5.16 3.14
C ALA A 183 3.20 -3.69 3.19
N LEU A 184 4.12 -2.81 2.78
CA LEU A 184 3.93 -1.37 2.76
C LEU A 184 4.29 -0.81 1.39
N VAL A 185 3.35 -0.11 0.77
CA VAL A 185 3.62 0.77 -0.38
C VAL A 185 3.67 2.19 0.16
N LEU A 186 4.84 2.81 0.14
CA LEU A 186 5.08 4.11 0.77
C LEU A 186 5.74 5.06 -0.20
N GLU A 187 5.33 6.32 -0.18
CA GLU A 187 6.01 7.36 -0.92
C GLU A 187 7.49 7.46 -0.55
N ALA A 188 8.34 7.68 -1.57
CA ALA A 188 9.72 8.13 -1.44
C ALA A 188 10.00 9.04 -2.63
N ASN A 189 9.44 10.25 -2.57
CA ASN A 189 9.40 11.12 -3.74
C ASN A 189 10.78 11.62 -4.13
N HIS A 190 11.57 12.13 -3.20
CA HIS A 190 12.80 12.83 -3.53
C HIS A 190 13.99 12.46 -2.64
N ASP A 191 15.18 12.53 -3.24
CA ASP A 191 16.43 12.64 -2.52
C ASP A 191 16.63 14.10 -2.12
N PRO A 192 16.83 14.45 -0.84
CA PRO A 192 16.93 15.84 -0.38
C PRO A 192 18.05 16.63 -1.05
N GLU A 193 19.19 15.99 -1.34
CA GLU A 193 20.30 16.67 -1.99
C GLU A 193 19.99 16.94 -3.47
N TRP A 194 19.37 15.97 -4.16
CA TRP A 194 18.95 16.18 -5.54
C TRP A 194 17.86 17.24 -5.65
N LEU A 195 16.90 17.26 -4.74
CA LEU A 195 15.89 18.31 -4.70
C LEU A 195 16.55 19.67 -4.46
N ARG A 196 17.49 19.78 -3.51
CA ARG A 196 18.19 21.03 -3.21
C ARG A 196 18.98 21.55 -4.41
N ARG A 197 19.67 20.68 -5.14
CA ARG A 197 20.52 21.02 -6.30
C ARG A 197 19.78 21.00 -7.64
N GLY A 198 18.61 20.38 -7.70
CA GLY A 198 17.84 20.16 -8.91
C GLY A 198 17.30 21.43 -9.56
N PRO A 199 16.68 21.30 -10.73
CA PRO A 199 16.27 22.44 -11.56
C PRO A 199 15.00 23.14 -11.10
N TYR A 200 14.31 22.66 -10.08
CA TYR A 200 13.09 23.28 -9.59
C TYR A 200 13.33 24.67 -9.01
N SER A 201 12.34 25.56 -9.15
CA SER A 201 12.38 26.87 -8.51
C SER A 201 12.45 26.74 -6.98
N ALA A 202 12.92 27.77 -6.29
CA ALA A 202 13.01 27.77 -4.83
C ALA A 202 11.64 27.55 -4.17
N ASP A 203 10.57 28.10 -4.75
CA ASP A 203 9.20 27.93 -4.25
C ASP A 203 8.72 26.49 -4.40
N LEU A 204 8.97 25.88 -5.56
CA LEU A 204 8.60 24.49 -5.79
C LEU A 204 9.40 23.52 -4.88
N LYS A 205 10.69 23.78 -4.65
CA LYS A 205 11.50 23.01 -3.70
C LYS A 205 10.93 23.08 -2.29
N ARG A 206 10.55 24.29 -1.83
CA ARG A 206 9.93 24.47 -0.52
C ARG A 206 8.59 23.75 -0.42
N ARG A 207 7.75 23.81 -1.47
CA ARG A 207 6.47 23.10 -1.52
C ARG A 207 6.68 21.58 -1.45
N VAL A 208 7.57 21.03 -2.28
CA VAL A 208 7.87 19.58 -2.31
C VAL A 208 8.36 19.07 -0.96
N ALA A 209 9.26 19.83 -0.28
CA ALA A 209 9.82 19.45 1.01
C ALA A 209 8.94 19.86 2.21
N SER A 210 7.74 20.41 1.98
CA SER A 210 6.86 20.84 3.08
C SER A 210 6.05 19.69 3.66
N ARG A 211 5.44 19.93 4.83
CA ARG A 211 4.50 19.01 5.49
C ARG A 211 3.35 18.54 4.58
N ASN A 212 2.89 19.41 3.69
CA ASN A 212 1.83 19.12 2.72
C ASN A 212 2.39 18.81 1.32
N GLY A 213 3.68 18.56 1.21
CA GLY A 213 4.36 18.17 -0.03
C GLY A 213 4.50 16.65 -0.13
N HIS A 214 5.76 16.19 -0.21
CA HIS A 214 6.09 14.80 -0.44
C HIS A 214 7.22 14.32 0.45
N LEU A 215 7.23 13.03 0.82
CA LEU A 215 8.28 12.42 1.61
C LEU A 215 9.63 12.37 0.87
N SER A 216 10.69 12.63 1.60
CA SER A 216 12.03 12.28 1.18
C SER A 216 12.32 10.79 1.33
N ASN A 217 13.41 10.32 0.72
CA ASN A 217 13.89 8.94 0.87
C ASN A 217 14.19 8.61 2.36
N GLU A 218 14.72 9.57 3.10
CA GLU A 218 15.06 9.41 4.51
C GLU A 218 13.80 9.26 5.37
N GLN A 219 12.81 10.13 5.18
CA GLN A 219 11.52 10.03 5.91
C GLN A 219 10.81 8.72 5.62
N ALA A 220 10.81 8.25 4.36
CA ALA A 220 10.26 6.95 4.01
C ALA A 220 11.02 5.80 4.69
N ALA A 221 12.34 5.88 4.77
CA ALA A 221 13.17 4.87 5.44
C ALA A 221 12.93 4.85 6.95
N GLU A 222 12.79 6.01 7.59
CA GLU A 222 12.47 6.16 9.02
C GLU A 222 11.10 5.58 9.36
N ALA A 223 10.09 5.85 8.52
CA ALA A 223 8.77 5.26 8.70
C ALA A 223 8.79 3.73 8.57
N ALA A 224 9.51 3.20 7.57
CA ALA A 224 9.69 1.77 7.43
C ALA A 224 10.42 1.15 8.62
N LEU A 225 11.43 1.85 9.18
CA LEU A 225 12.14 1.44 10.37
C LEU A 225 11.21 1.39 11.60
N ALA A 226 10.33 2.37 11.77
CA ALA A 226 9.34 2.38 12.85
C ALA A 226 8.37 1.18 12.78
N LEU A 227 8.07 0.69 11.58
CA LEU A 227 7.18 -0.44 11.33
C LEU A 227 7.89 -1.80 11.34
N ALA A 228 9.20 -1.84 11.15
CA ALA A 228 10.00 -3.06 11.07
C ALA A 228 9.83 -4.00 12.28
N PRO A 229 9.84 -3.51 13.57
CA PRO A 229 9.60 -4.35 14.74
C PRO A 229 8.20 -4.96 14.80
N HIS A 230 7.26 -4.45 13.99
CA HIS A 230 5.84 -4.83 14.01
C HIS A 230 5.45 -5.77 12.86
N GLY A 231 6.43 -6.38 12.18
CA GLY A 231 6.15 -7.45 11.22
C GLY A 231 6.26 -7.07 9.75
N LEU A 232 6.75 -5.87 9.42
CA LEU A 232 6.99 -5.46 8.04
C LEU A 232 7.98 -6.42 7.36
N LYS A 233 7.62 -6.92 6.18
CA LYS A 233 8.42 -7.85 5.38
C LYS A 233 8.74 -7.33 3.99
N ASP A 234 7.82 -6.55 3.41
CA ASP A 234 7.97 -5.96 2.09
C ASP A 234 7.74 -4.45 2.13
N LEU A 235 8.71 -3.69 1.62
CA LEU A 235 8.62 -2.26 1.41
C LEU A 235 8.71 -1.96 -0.09
N VAL A 236 7.68 -1.34 -0.64
CA VAL A 236 7.66 -0.82 -2.00
C VAL A 236 7.68 0.70 -1.93
N LEU A 237 8.80 1.28 -2.33
CA LEU A 237 8.93 2.73 -2.45
C LEU A 237 8.25 3.19 -3.73
N ALA A 238 7.33 4.12 -3.60
CA ALA A 238 6.43 4.56 -4.66
C ALA A 238 6.49 6.08 -4.87
N HIS A 239 5.82 6.59 -5.90
CA HIS A 239 5.70 8.00 -6.23
C HIS A 239 7.04 8.75 -6.32
N LEU A 240 8.06 8.08 -6.91
CA LEU A 240 9.38 8.65 -7.09
C LEU A 240 9.37 9.78 -8.11
N SER A 241 9.98 10.91 -7.78
CA SER A 241 10.21 12.01 -8.72
C SER A 241 11.18 11.59 -9.83
N GLU A 242 10.78 11.75 -11.07
CA GLU A 242 11.66 11.51 -12.24
C GLU A 242 12.85 12.47 -12.28
N THR A 243 12.74 13.64 -11.65
CA THR A 243 13.77 14.69 -11.66
C THR A 243 14.67 14.64 -10.42
N ASN A 244 14.11 14.40 -9.25
CA ASN A 244 14.81 14.57 -7.98
C ASN A 244 15.03 13.25 -7.23
N ASN A 245 14.88 12.11 -7.92
CA ASN A 245 15.10 10.78 -7.33
C ASN A 245 15.53 9.75 -8.40
N SER A 246 15.85 8.56 -7.91
CA SER A 246 15.96 7.36 -8.73
C SER A 246 15.63 6.11 -7.91
N PRO A 247 15.19 5.02 -8.54
CA PRO A 247 14.95 3.75 -7.85
C PRO A 247 16.13 3.27 -7.02
N MET A 248 17.35 3.43 -7.51
CA MET A 248 18.58 3.04 -6.82
C MET A 248 18.82 3.88 -5.56
N ARG A 249 18.60 5.19 -5.61
CA ARG A 249 18.76 6.08 -4.44
C ARG A 249 17.72 5.77 -3.38
N ALA A 250 16.47 5.73 -3.76
CA ALA A 250 15.39 5.44 -2.82
C ALA A 250 15.60 4.09 -2.12
N THR A 251 15.80 3.01 -2.88
CA THR A 251 16.01 1.67 -2.30
C THR A 251 17.34 1.56 -1.53
N GLY A 252 18.38 2.26 -1.97
CA GLY A 252 19.68 2.32 -1.29
C GLY A 252 19.58 2.98 0.08
N THR A 253 18.87 4.10 0.19
CA THR A 253 18.63 4.79 1.47
C THR A 253 17.83 3.90 2.42
N ALA A 254 16.70 3.32 2.00
CA ALA A 254 15.91 2.45 2.86
C ALA A 254 16.68 1.22 3.33
N ARG A 255 17.39 0.53 2.43
CA ARG A 255 18.20 -0.64 2.80
C ARG A 255 19.32 -0.29 3.79
N ARG A 256 19.98 0.85 3.62
CA ARG A 256 21.04 1.31 4.53
C ARG A 256 20.50 1.55 5.93
N VAL A 257 19.35 2.25 6.05
CA VAL A 257 18.71 2.54 7.34
C VAL A 257 18.24 1.25 8.02
N LEU A 258 17.51 0.41 7.32
CA LEU A 258 16.99 -0.86 7.84
C LEU A 258 18.12 -1.80 8.25
N LYS A 259 19.18 -1.94 7.44
CA LYS A 259 20.34 -2.77 7.76
C LYS A 259 21.09 -2.29 8.98
N ALA A 260 21.28 -0.97 9.14
CA ALA A 260 21.95 -0.40 10.30
C ALA A 260 21.22 -0.71 11.62
N ALA A 261 19.91 -0.96 11.55
CA ALA A 261 19.08 -1.34 12.70
C ALA A 261 18.79 -2.86 12.79
N GLY A 262 19.42 -3.70 11.96
CA GLY A 262 19.30 -5.16 11.99
C GLY A 262 18.07 -5.73 11.27
N TYR A 263 17.42 -4.94 10.40
CA TYR A 263 16.25 -5.35 9.60
C TYR A 263 16.58 -5.56 8.11
N ASP A 264 17.77 -6.06 7.80
CA ASP A 264 18.26 -6.30 6.43
C ASP A 264 17.48 -7.38 5.67
N GLY A 265 16.71 -8.21 6.36
CA GLY A 265 15.79 -9.16 5.76
C GLY A 265 14.56 -8.55 5.08
N ILE A 266 14.20 -7.29 5.36
CA ILE A 266 13.05 -6.63 4.72
C ILE A 266 13.34 -6.46 3.22
N ARG A 267 12.42 -6.95 2.38
CA ARG A 267 12.53 -6.88 0.92
C ARG A 267 12.15 -5.47 0.44
N VAL A 268 13.14 -4.70 0.01
CA VAL A 268 12.94 -3.31 -0.47
C VAL A 268 12.95 -3.26 -1.99
N ARG A 269 11.88 -2.71 -2.58
CA ARG A 269 11.71 -2.49 -4.02
C ARG A 269 11.31 -1.05 -4.30
N ALA A 270 11.46 -0.60 -5.54
CA ALA A 270 10.88 0.65 -6.02
C ALA A 270 9.87 0.37 -7.12
N ALA A 271 8.72 1.03 -7.07
CA ALA A 271 7.75 1.08 -8.14
C ALA A 271 8.06 2.24 -9.08
N ILE A 272 7.88 2.03 -10.37
CA ILE A 272 8.13 3.03 -11.41
C ILE A 272 6.93 3.16 -12.34
N ALA A 273 6.87 4.26 -13.08
CA ALA A 273 5.80 4.52 -14.02
C ALA A 273 5.66 3.43 -15.09
N ARG A 274 4.45 2.92 -15.28
CA ARG A 274 4.06 1.99 -16.36
C ARG A 274 4.78 0.63 -16.36
N HIS A 275 5.35 0.25 -15.24
CA HIS A 275 6.00 -1.06 -15.08
C HIS A 275 5.48 -1.73 -13.81
N PRO A 276 4.58 -2.71 -13.93
CA PRO A 276 4.10 -3.46 -12.78
C PRO A 276 5.27 -4.10 -12.02
N THR A 277 5.22 -3.98 -10.69
CA THR A 277 6.12 -4.79 -9.86
C THR A 277 5.77 -6.27 -10.04
N PRO A 278 6.72 -7.20 -9.88
CA PRO A 278 6.37 -8.59 -9.65
C PRO A 278 5.36 -8.70 -8.50
N TRP A 279 4.57 -9.77 -8.51
CA TRP A 279 3.68 -10.06 -7.41
C TRP A 279 4.43 -10.08 -6.07
N ILE A 280 3.83 -9.47 -5.07
CA ILE A 280 4.30 -9.45 -3.68
C ILE A 280 3.27 -10.19 -2.87
N GLU A 281 3.61 -11.37 -2.40
CA GLU A 281 2.77 -12.15 -1.49
C GLU A 281 2.87 -11.55 -0.09
N VAL A 282 1.77 -11.00 0.40
CA VAL A 282 1.73 -10.32 1.69
C VAL A 282 1.99 -11.33 2.80
N GLY A 283 2.95 -11.02 3.67
CA GLY A 283 3.30 -11.87 4.79
C GLY A 283 4.18 -13.08 4.44
N GLN A 284 4.70 -13.18 3.21
CA GLN A 284 5.69 -14.22 2.88
C GLN A 284 6.87 -14.16 3.85
N PRO A 285 7.32 -15.31 4.42
CA PRO A 285 8.45 -15.33 5.33
C PRO A 285 9.69 -14.67 4.74
N ILE A 286 10.45 -14.01 5.58
CA ILE A 286 11.80 -13.53 5.23
C ILE A 286 12.72 -14.73 5.35
N GLU A 287 13.46 -15.05 4.28
CA GLU A 287 14.55 -16.03 4.36
C GLU A 287 15.65 -15.44 5.24
N THR A 288 15.78 -15.96 6.46
CA THR A 288 16.89 -15.61 7.33
C THR A 288 18.09 -16.44 6.89
N HIS A 289 19.07 -15.82 6.25
CA HIS A 289 20.37 -16.44 6.11
C HIS A 289 20.98 -16.72 7.50
N PRO A 290 21.61 -17.89 7.74
CA PRO A 290 22.06 -18.32 9.06
C PRO A 290 23.24 -17.52 9.64
N HIS A 291 23.49 -16.31 9.21
CA HIS A 291 24.56 -15.43 9.67
C HIS A 291 24.06 -14.14 10.32
N VAL A 292 22.98 -14.21 11.08
CA VAL A 292 22.63 -13.10 11.98
C VAL A 292 23.40 -13.31 13.29
N TYR A 293 24.49 -12.57 13.48
CA TYR A 293 25.11 -12.40 14.80
C TYR A 293 24.04 -11.82 15.75
N ARG A 294 23.54 -12.63 16.67
CA ARG A 294 22.82 -12.10 17.83
C ARG A 294 23.84 -11.33 18.66
N TYR A 295 23.75 -10.03 18.66
CA TYR A 295 24.43 -9.21 19.64
C TYR A 295 23.66 -9.34 20.97
N GLU A 296 24.09 -10.23 21.83
CA GLU A 296 23.71 -10.24 23.23
C GLU A 296 24.55 -9.15 23.93
N GLY A 297 24.10 -7.91 23.85
CA GLY A 297 24.63 -6.78 24.58
C GLY A 297 23.65 -6.42 25.69
N GLU A 298 23.98 -6.77 26.91
CA GLU A 298 23.37 -6.21 28.10
C GLU A 298 23.54 -4.67 28.10
N GLY A 299 22.42 -3.94 28.28
CA GLY A 299 22.42 -2.55 28.74
C GLY A 299 22.67 -1.50 27.67
N ALA A 300 21.64 -1.19 26.87
CA ALA A 300 21.55 0.13 26.26
C ALA A 300 20.20 0.74 26.60
N GLU A 301 20.24 1.80 27.38
CA GLU A 301 19.11 2.64 27.77
C GLU A 301 18.29 3.09 26.56
N ARG A 302 16.99 2.85 26.65
CA ARG A 302 15.98 3.43 25.76
C ARG A 302 15.86 4.93 26.07
N SER A 303 16.71 5.73 25.49
CA SER A 303 16.44 7.17 25.42
C SER A 303 17.31 7.80 24.34
N ARG A 304 16.65 8.52 23.44
CA ARG A 304 17.10 9.42 22.37
C ARG A 304 16.85 8.96 20.95
N LEU A 305 15.58 9.01 20.56
CA LEU A 305 15.23 9.11 19.12
C LEU A 305 14.13 10.17 18.84
N PHE A 306 13.64 10.88 19.87
CA PHE A 306 12.55 11.87 19.71
C PHE A 306 12.77 13.17 20.50
N ASP A 307 14.03 13.60 20.71
CA ASP A 307 14.33 14.95 21.20
C ASP A 307 15.21 15.67 20.17
N LEU A 308 14.59 16.20 19.15
CA LEU A 308 15.06 17.37 18.41
C LEU A 308 13.85 18.27 18.19
N GLY A 309 13.87 19.41 18.93
CA GLY A 309 12.89 20.47 18.99
C GLY A 309 12.53 21.14 17.67
#